data_f21ba56c597d662255c20e445eabb758
#
_entry.id   f21ba56c597d662255c20e445eabb758
#
_cell.length_a   1.000
_cell.length_b   1.000
_cell.length_c   1.000
_cell.angle_alpha   90.00
_cell.angle_beta   90.00
_cell.angle_gamma   90.00
#
_symmetry.space_group_name_H-M   'P 1'
#
loop_
_entity.id
_entity.type
_entity.pdbx_description
1 polymer ?
#
loop_
_entity_poly.entity_id
_entity_poly.type
_entity_poly.pdbx_seq_one_letter_code
_entity_poly.pdbx_strand_id
1 'polypeptide(L)'
;MPTIVYDAMVIGAGASGSFAVKELTAQGLKVVLLEAGPEIGPKDFDTSLPAGGSAINLWERAKATLRGQSVQARAVFFNSRLRHLFVDDRKNPYTTPPDAPFVWIRGRQAGGRTHTFGRVLLRWTDDDFKINARTGRGVDWPISYDELAPFYEEVEQSLGLYGQADNIPTLPDGIYAHEAKLTAAESLFKHDVETKWPDRRVTSWRYIGHEPTRVLRPLREAAASGKLDIRYNAIARRITVDAETGRATGAEVIDSLTGDVTTIEARSVVLCASPIESVRLLLNSATPGQSNGLGNSSGVLGRYFMDQLPAIASGTFPKAKGWSHADPSPADPFYQPSGGIFIPRFIGV
;
A
#
# COMPACT_ATOMS: atom_id res chain seq x y z
N MET A 1 15.05 19.49 -29.06
CA MET A 1 13.67 19.00 -29.22
C MET A 1 12.77 19.87 -28.33
N PRO A 2 11.54 20.20 -28.70
CA PRO A 2 10.67 20.92 -27.81
C PRO A 2 10.48 20.13 -26.52
N THR A 3 10.59 20.77 -25.37
CA THR A 3 10.36 20.16 -24.07
C THR A 3 8.89 19.74 -23.98
N ILE A 4 8.64 18.46 -23.72
CA ILE A 4 7.28 17.98 -23.54
C ILE A 4 6.84 18.38 -22.13
N VAL A 5 5.86 19.27 -22.04
CA VAL A 5 5.23 19.64 -20.77
C VAL A 5 4.00 18.75 -20.58
N TYR A 6 3.95 18.02 -19.46
CA TYR A 6 2.80 17.23 -19.05
C TYR A 6 1.80 18.11 -18.28
N ASP A 7 0.52 17.77 -18.32
CA ASP A 7 -0.48 18.43 -17.50
C ASP A 7 -0.33 18.03 -16.03
N ALA A 8 0.02 16.74 -15.79
CA ALA A 8 0.31 16.25 -14.45
C ALA A 8 1.46 15.23 -14.46
N MET A 9 2.21 15.22 -13.38
CA MET A 9 3.19 14.21 -13.03
C MET A 9 2.72 13.46 -11.78
N VAL A 10 2.69 12.14 -11.84
CA VAL A 10 2.43 11.28 -10.67
C VAL A 10 3.72 10.56 -10.30
N ILE A 11 4.11 10.61 -9.04
CA ILE A 11 5.35 9.99 -8.55
C ILE A 11 5.01 8.78 -7.68
N GLY A 12 5.28 7.57 -8.21
CA GLY A 12 5.03 6.27 -7.60
C GLY A 12 3.87 5.52 -8.25
N ALA A 13 4.15 4.32 -8.77
CA ALA A 13 3.20 3.42 -9.45
C ALA A 13 2.56 2.40 -8.50
N GLY A 14 2.37 2.73 -7.23
CA GLY A 14 1.64 1.92 -6.26
C GLY A 14 0.12 2.07 -6.40
N ALA A 15 -0.64 1.63 -5.40
CA ALA A 15 -2.10 1.72 -5.41
C ALA A 15 -2.59 3.16 -5.65
N SER A 16 -2.15 4.11 -4.83
CA SER A 16 -2.56 5.51 -4.92
C SER A 16 -2.22 6.13 -6.28
N GLY A 17 -1.00 5.87 -6.79
CA GLY A 17 -0.60 6.38 -8.10
C GLY A 17 -1.41 5.78 -9.24
N SER A 18 -1.78 4.49 -9.15
CA SER A 18 -2.62 3.83 -10.14
C SER A 18 -4.00 4.48 -10.25
N PHE A 19 -4.62 4.82 -9.13
CA PHE A 19 -5.90 5.55 -9.12
C PHE A 19 -5.73 7.00 -9.58
N ALA A 20 -4.67 7.70 -9.12
CA ALA A 20 -4.41 9.07 -9.55
C ALA A 20 -4.25 9.20 -11.08
N VAL A 21 -3.47 8.32 -11.71
CA VAL A 21 -3.31 8.36 -13.17
C VAL A 21 -4.61 8.00 -13.90
N LYS A 22 -5.41 7.07 -13.37
CA LYS A 22 -6.73 6.74 -13.94
C LYS A 22 -7.62 7.99 -13.99
N GLU A 23 -7.78 8.67 -12.87
CA GLU A 23 -8.65 9.84 -12.78
C GLU A 23 -8.15 11.00 -13.64
N LEU A 24 -6.85 11.29 -13.64
CA LEU A 24 -6.27 12.36 -14.43
C LEU A 24 -6.39 12.08 -15.94
N THR A 25 -6.11 10.86 -16.38
CA THR A 25 -6.22 10.50 -17.80
C THR A 25 -7.68 10.42 -18.28
N ALA A 26 -8.61 10.01 -17.41
CA ALA A 26 -10.04 10.03 -17.71
C ALA A 26 -10.57 11.45 -17.96
N GLN A 27 -9.96 12.46 -17.30
CA GLN A 27 -10.23 13.88 -17.59
C GLN A 27 -9.55 14.40 -18.85
N GLY A 28 -8.86 13.55 -19.61
CA GLY A 28 -8.18 13.91 -20.85
C GLY A 28 -6.79 14.51 -20.67
N LEU A 29 -6.27 14.58 -19.44
CA LEU A 29 -4.97 15.17 -19.16
C LEU A 29 -3.83 14.28 -19.66
N LYS A 30 -2.75 14.88 -20.13
CA LYS A 30 -1.50 14.21 -20.49
C LYS A 30 -0.65 14.03 -19.25
N VAL A 31 -0.48 12.79 -18.84
CA VAL A 31 0.15 12.44 -17.55
C VAL A 31 1.47 11.70 -17.76
N VAL A 32 2.48 12.03 -16.98
CA VAL A 32 3.68 11.20 -16.78
C VAL A 32 3.62 10.53 -15.42
N LEU A 33 3.85 9.21 -15.40
CA LEU A 33 4.00 8.41 -14.17
C LEU A 33 5.47 8.03 -13.99
N LEU A 34 6.06 8.44 -12.89
CA LEU A 34 7.44 8.08 -12.52
C LEU A 34 7.42 6.96 -11.50
N GLU A 35 8.11 5.87 -11.80
CA GLU A 35 8.31 4.75 -10.88
C GLU A 35 9.81 4.50 -10.70
N ALA A 36 10.25 4.51 -9.45
CA ALA A 36 11.68 4.37 -9.10
C ALA A 36 12.25 2.98 -9.39
N GLY A 37 11.39 1.97 -9.46
CA GLY A 37 11.79 0.58 -9.72
C GLY A 37 11.46 0.09 -11.12
N PRO A 38 11.78 -1.17 -11.40
CA PRO A 38 11.47 -1.81 -12.68
C PRO A 38 9.98 -2.07 -12.86
N GLU A 39 9.60 -2.28 -14.11
CA GLU A 39 8.31 -2.89 -14.45
C GLU A 39 8.23 -4.31 -13.89
N ILE A 40 7.05 -4.65 -13.35
CA ILE A 40 6.75 -6.00 -12.83
C ILE A 40 5.52 -6.54 -13.55
N GLY A 41 5.62 -7.80 -13.97
CA GLY A 41 4.53 -8.53 -14.62
C GLY A 41 4.48 -9.99 -14.22
N PRO A 42 3.60 -10.81 -14.82
CA PRO A 42 3.41 -12.21 -14.45
C PRO A 42 4.69 -13.06 -14.50
N LYS A 43 5.61 -12.77 -15.42
CA LYS A 43 6.89 -13.45 -15.57
C LYS A 43 7.82 -13.34 -14.36
N ASP A 44 7.61 -12.30 -13.54
CA ASP A 44 8.44 -12.03 -12.37
C ASP A 44 7.96 -12.80 -11.12
N PHE A 45 6.92 -13.63 -11.28
CA PHE A 45 6.32 -14.43 -10.21
C PHE A 45 6.49 -15.92 -10.50
N ASP A 46 7.57 -16.49 -10.01
CA ASP A 46 7.88 -17.91 -10.18
C ASP A 46 6.96 -18.78 -9.33
N THR A 47 6.06 -19.51 -9.99
CA THR A 47 5.13 -20.46 -9.36
C THR A 47 5.73 -21.86 -9.16
N SER A 48 6.90 -22.13 -9.69
CA SER A 48 7.57 -23.45 -9.55
C SER A 48 8.11 -23.69 -8.15
N LEU A 49 8.40 -22.61 -7.40
CA LEU A 49 8.83 -22.73 -6.02
C LEU A 49 7.62 -23.04 -5.12
N PRO A 50 7.77 -23.95 -4.14
CA PRO A 50 6.68 -24.23 -3.22
C PRO A 50 6.22 -22.96 -2.50
N ALA A 51 4.92 -22.84 -2.30
CA ALA A 51 4.35 -21.77 -1.49
C ALA A 51 5.02 -21.82 -0.13
N GLY A 52 5.78 -20.77 0.20
CA GLY A 52 6.45 -20.67 1.49
C GLY A 52 5.41 -20.60 2.61
N GLY A 53 5.61 -21.36 3.68
CA GLY A 53 4.83 -21.16 4.90
C GLY A 53 5.03 -19.74 5.45
N SER A 54 4.09 -19.28 6.26
CA SER A 54 4.06 -17.93 6.82
C SER A 54 5.26 -17.58 7.74
N ALA A 55 6.09 -18.54 8.09
CA ALA A 55 7.24 -18.32 8.97
C ALA A 55 8.56 -18.50 8.21
N ILE A 56 9.36 -17.44 8.14
CA ILE A 56 10.74 -17.53 7.71
C ILE A 56 11.52 -18.33 8.75
N ASN A 57 12.09 -19.46 8.34
CA ASN A 57 13.02 -20.20 9.18
C ASN A 57 14.38 -19.48 9.27
N LEU A 58 15.20 -19.86 10.24
CA LEU A 58 16.53 -19.27 10.47
C LEU A 58 17.42 -19.32 9.23
N TRP A 59 17.30 -20.36 8.43
CA TRP A 59 18.08 -20.54 7.21
C TRP A 59 17.72 -19.52 6.12
N GLU A 60 16.44 -19.28 5.92
CA GLU A 60 15.97 -18.23 4.97
C GLU A 60 16.39 -16.83 5.43
N ARG A 61 16.36 -16.56 6.75
CA ARG A 61 16.89 -15.30 7.30
C ARG A 61 18.39 -15.15 7.10
N ALA A 62 19.16 -16.20 7.30
CA ALA A 62 20.60 -16.17 7.04
C ALA A 62 20.89 -15.88 5.55
N LYS A 63 20.20 -16.55 4.63
CA LYS A 63 20.31 -16.27 3.20
C LYS A 63 19.91 -14.83 2.86
N ALA A 64 18.85 -14.32 3.43
CA ALA A 64 18.40 -12.94 3.22
C ALA A 64 19.46 -11.94 3.70
N THR A 65 20.07 -12.18 4.85
CA THR A 65 21.16 -11.34 5.38
C THR A 65 22.36 -11.32 4.45
N LEU A 66 22.80 -12.49 3.96
CA LEU A 66 23.90 -12.58 2.98
C LEU A 66 23.60 -11.86 1.67
N ARG A 67 22.33 -11.74 1.31
CA ARG A 67 21.85 -11.02 0.12
C ARG A 67 21.55 -9.54 0.35
N GLY A 68 21.85 -9.00 1.53
CA GLY A 68 21.60 -7.59 1.84
C GLY A 68 20.15 -7.24 2.16
N GLN A 69 19.37 -8.19 2.64
CA GLN A 69 17.94 -8.02 2.95
C GLN A 69 17.62 -8.34 4.43
N SER A 70 18.55 -8.09 5.33
CA SER A 70 18.40 -8.40 6.76
C SER A 70 17.23 -7.66 7.43
N VAL A 71 16.97 -6.42 7.01
CA VAL A 71 15.81 -5.64 7.48
C VAL A 71 14.53 -6.14 6.84
N GLN A 72 14.53 -6.31 5.52
CA GLN A 72 13.36 -6.71 4.75
C GLN A 72 12.85 -8.09 5.14
N ALA A 73 13.76 -9.00 5.51
CA ALA A 73 13.43 -10.34 5.98
C ALA A 73 12.66 -10.38 7.31
N ARG A 74 12.47 -9.24 7.97
CA ARG A 74 11.60 -9.12 9.15
C ARG A 74 10.11 -9.04 8.79
N ALA A 75 9.77 -8.76 7.52
CA ALA A 75 8.38 -8.80 7.08
C ALA A 75 7.79 -10.20 7.25
N VAL A 76 6.56 -10.29 7.77
CA VAL A 76 5.89 -11.56 8.08
C VAL A 76 5.75 -12.44 6.83
N PHE A 77 5.51 -11.84 5.68
CA PHE A 77 5.31 -12.51 4.39
C PHE A 77 6.57 -12.54 3.52
N PHE A 78 7.74 -12.16 4.03
CA PHE A 78 8.98 -12.30 3.29
C PHE A 78 9.34 -13.78 3.13
N ASN A 79 9.56 -14.20 1.90
CA ASN A 79 10.03 -15.55 1.58
C ASN A 79 10.91 -15.53 0.31
N SER A 80 11.49 -16.67 -0.04
CA SER A 80 12.39 -16.76 -1.19
C SER A 80 11.73 -16.43 -2.53
N ARG A 81 10.41 -16.63 -2.65
CA ARG A 81 9.63 -16.31 -3.86
C ARG A 81 9.40 -14.80 -4.01
N LEU A 82 9.18 -14.10 -2.87
CA LEU A 82 8.87 -12.66 -2.83
C LEU A 82 10.10 -11.77 -2.67
N ARG A 83 11.27 -12.35 -2.40
CA ARG A 83 12.48 -11.58 -2.06
C ARG A 83 12.86 -10.49 -3.07
N HIS A 84 12.58 -10.70 -4.36
CA HIS A 84 12.89 -9.75 -5.43
C HIS A 84 12.01 -8.48 -5.38
N LEU A 85 10.90 -8.53 -4.65
CA LEU A 85 10.00 -7.40 -4.40
C LEU A 85 10.45 -6.52 -3.22
N PHE A 86 11.54 -6.88 -2.56
CA PHE A 86 12.11 -6.15 -1.44
C PHE A 86 13.49 -5.60 -1.79
N VAL A 87 13.82 -4.44 -1.28
CA VAL A 87 15.10 -3.78 -1.57
C VAL A 87 16.29 -4.55 -0.99
N ASP A 88 17.47 -4.33 -1.59
CA ASP A 88 18.76 -4.65 -0.99
C ASP A 88 19.17 -3.46 -0.10
N ASP A 89 19.24 -3.68 1.22
CA ASP A 89 19.56 -2.62 2.19
C ASP A 89 21.00 -2.12 2.07
N ARG A 90 21.91 -2.88 1.43
CA ARG A 90 23.28 -2.43 1.14
C ARG A 90 23.33 -1.41 0.00
N LYS A 91 22.44 -1.58 -0.99
CA LYS A 91 22.32 -0.66 -2.13
C LYS A 91 21.43 0.54 -1.80
N ASN A 92 20.51 0.37 -0.89
CA ASN A 92 19.56 1.39 -0.46
C ASN A 92 19.58 1.53 1.07
N PRO A 93 20.70 1.95 1.65
CA PRO A 93 20.83 2.07 3.10
C PRO A 93 19.95 3.19 3.66
N TYR A 94 19.59 3.04 4.92
CA TYR A 94 19.00 4.10 5.73
C TYR A 94 19.51 3.98 7.15
N THR A 95 19.41 5.04 7.91
CA THR A 95 19.80 5.11 9.31
C THR A 95 18.62 5.51 10.18
N THR A 96 18.65 5.09 11.42
CA THR A 96 17.71 5.53 12.46
C THR A 96 18.51 5.99 13.68
N PRO A 97 17.96 6.91 14.50
CA PRO A 97 18.58 7.22 15.78
C PRO A 97 18.68 5.95 16.64
N PRO A 98 19.79 5.77 17.41
CA PRO A 98 19.95 4.59 18.25
C PRO A 98 18.86 4.41 19.31
N ASP A 99 18.33 5.52 19.82
CA ASP A 99 17.25 5.60 20.81
C ASP A 99 15.84 5.49 20.21
N ALA A 100 15.72 5.57 18.88
CA ALA A 100 14.46 5.45 18.15
C ALA A 100 14.61 4.56 16.90
N PRO A 101 14.91 3.26 17.07
CA PRO A 101 15.11 2.34 15.95
C PRO A 101 13.81 2.13 15.19
N PHE A 102 13.87 2.17 13.86
CA PHE A 102 12.74 1.92 12.98
C PHE A 102 13.08 0.86 11.93
N VAL A 103 12.18 -0.08 11.72
CA VAL A 103 12.31 -1.14 10.71
C VAL A 103 11.52 -0.76 9.47
N TRP A 104 12.19 -0.26 8.46
CA TRP A 104 11.53 0.18 7.24
C TRP A 104 11.48 -0.92 6.18
N ILE A 105 10.35 -1.62 6.15
CA ILE A 105 10.05 -2.63 5.12
C ILE A 105 9.58 -1.93 3.84
N ARG A 106 10.32 -2.11 2.75
CA ARG A 106 10.09 -1.40 1.49
C ARG A 106 10.38 -2.25 0.27
N GLY A 107 9.62 -1.99 -0.78
CA GLY A 107 9.87 -2.44 -2.15
C GLY A 107 10.20 -1.25 -3.04
N ARG A 108 10.79 -1.51 -4.19
CA ARG A 108 11.04 -0.50 -5.23
C ARG A 108 10.81 -1.15 -6.59
N GLN A 109 9.55 -1.24 -6.95
CA GLN A 109 9.07 -1.80 -8.22
C GLN A 109 7.68 -1.27 -8.52
N ALA A 110 7.28 -1.34 -9.79
CA ALA A 110 5.91 -1.02 -10.20
C ALA A 110 4.89 -1.83 -9.39
N GLY A 111 3.79 -1.20 -9.02
CA GLY A 111 2.78 -1.79 -8.11
C GLY A 111 3.13 -1.67 -6.62
N GLY A 112 4.41 -1.45 -6.27
CA GLY A 112 4.82 -1.25 -4.88
C GLY A 112 4.33 -2.33 -3.93
N ARG A 113 3.70 -1.89 -2.83
CA ARG A 113 3.19 -2.78 -1.77
C ARG A 113 1.98 -3.62 -2.18
N THR A 114 1.34 -3.36 -3.32
CA THR A 114 0.21 -4.19 -3.78
C THR A 114 0.62 -5.64 -4.05
N HIS A 115 1.91 -5.91 -4.22
CA HIS A 115 2.47 -7.25 -4.36
C HIS A 115 2.84 -7.91 -3.03
N THR A 116 2.86 -7.17 -1.93
CA THR A 116 3.40 -7.64 -0.64
C THR A 116 2.54 -7.23 0.55
N PHE A 117 1.23 -7.19 0.40
CA PHE A 117 0.28 -6.93 1.49
C PHE A 117 -0.73 -8.08 1.64
N GLY A 118 -1.47 -8.11 2.74
CA GLY A 118 -2.45 -9.15 3.03
C GLY A 118 -3.72 -9.10 2.19
N ARG A 119 -3.84 -8.15 1.27
CA ARG A 119 -5.01 -7.91 0.40
C ARG A 119 -6.30 -7.56 1.13
N VAL A 120 -6.22 -7.29 2.42
CA VAL A 120 -7.36 -6.90 3.24
C VAL A 120 -7.59 -5.39 3.12
N LEU A 121 -8.82 -5.02 2.84
CA LEU A 121 -9.27 -3.63 2.70
C LEU A 121 -10.48 -3.43 3.61
N LEU A 122 -10.27 -2.76 4.72
CA LEU A 122 -11.33 -2.38 5.65
C LEU A 122 -11.55 -0.88 5.57
N ARG A 123 -12.81 -0.44 5.67
CA ARG A 123 -13.12 0.98 5.82
C ARG A 123 -12.78 1.43 7.23
N TRP A 124 -12.27 2.62 7.36
CA TRP A 124 -12.17 3.31 8.64
C TRP A 124 -13.54 3.85 9.02
N THR A 125 -13.75 4.01 10.32
CA THR A 125 -14.96 4.61 10.85
C THR A 125 -14.77 6.10 11.09
N ASP A 126 -15.83 6.84 11.34
CA ASP A 126 -15.72 8.25 11.73
C ASP A 126 -14.90 8.41 13.03
N ASP A 127 -14.99 7.45 13.93
CA ASP A 127 -14.16 7.38 15.14
C ASP A 127 -12.65 7.40 14.88
N ASP A 128 -12.21 6.81 13.77
CA ASP A 128 -10.79 6.77 13.39
C ASP A 128 -10.34 8.15 12.89
N PHE A 129 -11.23 8.92 12.27
CA PHE A 129 -10.94 10.27 11.80
C PHE A 129 -11.05 11.32 12.94
N LYS A 130 -11.85 11.06 13.95
CA LYS A 130 -12.15 11.98 15.07
C LYS A 130 -11.61 11.48 16.41
N ILE A 131 -10.45 10.84 16.39
CA ILE A 131 -9.86 10.21 17.58
C ILE A 131 -9.56 11.23 18.70
N ASN A 132 -9.11 12.44 18.35
CA ASN A 132 -8.82 13.47 19.33
C ASN A 132 -10.10 13.98 20.02
N ALA A 133 -11.14 14.29 19.26
CA ALA A 133 -12.43 14.73 19.80
C ALA A 133 -13.00 13.71 20.78
N ARG A 134 -12.78 12.42 20.56
CA ARG A 134 -13.28 11.33 21.39
C ARG A 134 -12.39 11.02 22.60
N THR A 135 -11.08 11.08 22.46
CA THR A 135 -10.14 10.57 23.46
C THR A 135 -9.22 11.63 24.07
N GLY A 136 -9.18 12.84 23.51
CA GLY A 136 -8.22 13.89 23.84
C GLY A 136 -6.79 13.60 23.40
N ARG A 137 -6.57 12.58 22.54
CA ARG A 137 -5.25 12.15 22.08
C ARG A 137 -5.14 12.25 20.57
N GLY A 138 -3.93 12.55 20.07
CA GLY A 138 -3.67 12.67 18.63
C GLY A 138 -4.24 13.95 18.05
N VAL A 139 -4.56 13.93 16.76
CA VAL A 139 -5.13 15.06 16.00
C VAL A 139 -6.24 14.50 15.12
N ASP A 140 -7.39 15.19 15.10
CA ASP A 140 -8.48 14.84 14.20
C ASP A 140 -8.09 15.11 12.74
N TRP A 141 -8.52 14.22 11.88
CA TRP A 141 -8.41 14.46 10.44
C TRP A 141 -9.42 15.54 10.01
N PRO A 142 -9.03 16.41 9.04
CA PRO A 142 -9.93 17.47 8.54
C PRO A 142 -11.00 16.93 7.56
N ILE A 143 -11.30 15.65 7.62
CA ILE A 143 -12.28 14.93 6.81
C ILE A 143 -13.09 13.99 7.71
N SER A 144 -14.27 13.57 7.23
CA SER A 144 -15.17 12.62 7.87
C SER A 144 -15.28 11.33 7.08
N TYR A 145 -15.90 10.30 7.68
CA TYR A 145 -16.21 9.06 6.97
C TYR A 145 -17.19 9.33 5.80
N ASP A 146 -18.23 10.15 6.01
CA ASP A 146 -19.25 10.42 5.00
C ASP A 146 -18.67 11.10 3.76
N GLU A 147 -17.67 11.97 3.94
CA GLU A 147 -16.96 12.59 2.82
C GLU A 147 -16.14 11.58 2.00
N LEU A 148 -15.66 10.51 2.64
CA LEU A 148 -14.85 9.48 1.99
C LEU A 148 -15.67 8.28 1.48
N ALA A 149 -16.87 8.04 2.00
CA ALA A 149 -17.66 6.87 1.66
C ALA A 149 -17.86 6.67 0.14
N PRO A 150 -18.16 7.68 -0.68
CA PRO A 150 -18.29 7.52 -2.13
C PRO A 150 -16.99 7.05 -2.80
N PHE A 151 -15.84 7.52 -2.32
CA PHE A 151 -14.54 7.11 -2.85
C PHE A 151 -14.16 5.70 -2.44
N TYR A 152 -14.52 5.27 -1.23
CA TYR A 152 -14.40 3.87 -0.83
C TYR A 152 -15.19 2.97 -1.79
N GLU A 153 -16.44 3.32 -2.09
CA GLU A 153 -17.30 2.56 -3.00
C GLU A 153 -16.69 2.42 -4.39
N GLU A 154 -16.18 3.51 -4.95
CA GLU A 154 -15.54 3.51 -6.25
C GLU A 154 -14.30 2.61 -6.29
N VAL A 155 -13.43 2.70 -5.28
CA VAL A 155 -12.23 1.87 -5.16
C VAL A 155 -12.60 0.40 -5.00
N GLU A 156 -13.56 0.06 -4.15
CA GLU A 156 -14.01 -1.30 -3.89
C GLU A 156 -14.60 -1.96 -5.14
N GLN A 157 -15.43 -1.23 -5.88
CA GLN A 157 -15.97 -1.67 -7.17
C GLN A 157 -14.85 -1.88 -8.21
N SER A 158 -13.93 -0.95 -8.30
CA SER A 158 -12.79 -1.04 -9.23
C SER A 158 -11.91 -2.24 -8.96
N LEU A 159 -11.71 -2.59 -7.68
CA LEU A 159 -10.84 -3.69 -7.26
C LEU A 159 -11.57 -5.05 -7.16
N GLY A 160 -12.89 -5.07 -7.23
CA GLY A 160 -13.68 -6.30 -7.13
C GLY A 160 -13.60 -6.92 -5.73
N LEU A 161 -14.02 -6.16 -4.70
CA LEU A 161 -13.89 -6.55 -3.31
C LEU A 161 -14.74 -7.78 -2.97
N TYR A 162 -14.15 -8.71 -2.22
CA TYR A 162 -14.84 -9.81 -1.54
C TYR A 162 -15.24 -9.37 -0.15
N GLY A 163 -16.45 -9.72 0.28
CA GLY A 163 -16.97 -9.42 1.60
C GLY A 163 -18.44 -9.77 1.73
N GLN A 164 -19.04 -9.35 2.82
CA GLN A 164 -20.48 -9.40 3.05
C GLN A 164 -20.92 -8.21 3.91
N ALA A 165 -22.18 -7.79 3.74
CA ALA A 165 -22.76 -6.76 4.58
C ALA A 165 -23.19 -7.38 5.91
N ASP A 166 -22.55 -6.94 6.98
CA ASP A 166 -22.78 -7.47 8.33
C ASP A 166 -23.50 -6.48 9.24
N ASN A 167 -23.64 -5.22 8.81
CA ASN A 167 -24.23 -4.12 9.59
C ASN A 167 -23.59 -3.95 10.97
N ILE A 168 -22.26 -4.06 11.03
CA ILE A 168 -21.49 -3.89 12.28
C ILE A 168 -21.12 -2.42 12.46
N PRO A 169 -21.59 -1.74 13.54
CA PRO A 169 -21.38 -0.30 13.70
C PRO A 169 -19.93 0.17 13.66
N THR A 170 -19.00 -0.67 14.11
CA THR A 170 -17.57 -0.39 14.15
C THR A 170 -16.81 -0.89 12.93
N LEU A 171 -17.52 -1.33 11.89
CA LEU A 171 -16.96 -1.78 10.63
C LEU A 171 -17.95 -1.46 9.50
N PRO A 172 -17.93 -0.25 8.94
CA PRO A 172 -18.85 0.16 7.89
C PRO A 172 -18.85 -0.82 6.71
N ASP A 173 -20.01 -1.16 6.21
CA ASP A 173 -20.14 -2.05 5.07
C ASP A 173 -19.63 -1.39 3.79
N GLY A 174 -19.09 -2.22 2.90
CA GLY A 174 -18.56 -1.83 1.60
C GLY A 174 -19.43 -2.30 0.44
N ILE A 175 -18.95 -2.03 -0.78
CA ILE A 175 -19.53 -2.56 -2.01
C ILE A 175 -18.76 -3.83 -2.38
N TYR A 176 -19.45 -4.96 -2.36
CA TYR A 176 -18.85 -6.28 -2.58
C TYR A 176 -19.24 -6.80 -3.96
N ALA A 177 -18.25 -7.03 -4.83
CA ALA A 177 -18.45 -7.70 -6.11
C ALA A 177 -18.59 -9.21 -5.93
N HIS A 178 -18.06 -9.75 -4.85
CA HIS A 178 -18.04 -11.17 -4.53
C HIS A 178 -18.36 -11.40 -3.05
N GLU A 179 -19.09 -12.50 -2.78
CA GLU A 179 -19.35 -12.93 -1.40
C GLU A 179 -18.10 -13.59 -0.80
N ALA A 180 -17.70 -13.17 0.40
CA ALA A 180 -16.67 -13.85 1.19
C ALA A 180 -17.35 -14.89 2.10
N LYS A 181 -17.06 -16.18 1.90
CA LYS A 181 -17.64 -17.28 2.66
C LYS A 181 -16.71 -17.75 3.77
N LEU A 182 -17.28 -17.97 4.94
CA LEU A 182 -16.57 -18.60 6.04
C LEU A 182 -16.42 -20.10 5.79
N THR A 183 -15.25 -20.63 6.11
CA THR A 183 -15.04 -22.07 6.20
C THR A 183 -15.85 -22.67 7.35
N ALA A 184 -15.99 -23.98 7.39
CA ALA A 184 -16.67 -24.66 8.49
C ALA A 184 -15.99 -24.39 9.86
N ALA A 185 -14.67 -24.33 9.89
CA ALA A 185 -13.91 -24.00 11.09
C ALA A 185 -14.15 -22.56 11.56
N GLU A 186 -14.18 -21.62 10.63
CA GLU A 186 -14.44 -20.19 10.90
C GLU A 186 -15.88 -19.98 11.36
N SER A 187 -16.84 -20.69 10.75
CA SER A 187 -18.24 -20.65 11.16
C SER A 187 -18.45 -21.19 12.58
N LEU A 188 -17.76 -22.28 12.95
CA LEU A 188 -17.77 -22.78 14.32
C LEU A 188 -17.15 -21.77 15.29
N PHE A 189 -16.02 -21.20 14.93
CA PHE A 189 -15.37 -20.18 15.76
C PHE A 189 -16.27 -18.96 15.94
N LYS A 190 -16.91 -18.47 14.87
CA LYS A 190 -17.91 -17.39 14.94
C LYS A 190 -19.02 -17.72 15.93
N HIS A 191 -19.61 -18.91 15.79
CA HIS A 191 -20.67 -19.37 16.68
C HIS A 191 -20.21 -19.40 18.15
N ASP A 192 -19.05 -19.99 18.43
CA ASP A 192 -18.50 -20.10 19.78
C ASP A 192 -18.20 -18.73 20.41
N VAL A 193 -17.64 -17.79 19.63
CA VAL A 193 -17.34 -16.43 20.09
C VAL A 193 -18.61 -15.64 20.37
N GLU A 194 -19.54 -15.59 19.41
CA GLU A 194 -20.76 -14.78 19.53
C GLU A 194 -21.74 -15.33 20.58
N THR A 195 -21.69 -16.65 20.84
CA THR A 195 -22.45 -17.27 21.93
C THR A 195 -21.86 -16.90 23.30
N LYS A 196 -20.52 -16.96 23.42
CA LYS A 196 -19.84 -16.69 24.69
C LYS A 196 -19.78 -15.19 25.00
N TRP A 197 -19.68 -14.36 23.98
CA TRP A 197 -19.55 -12.89 24.09
C TRP A 197 -20.54 -12.23 23.12
N PRO A 198 -21.80 -12.01 23.54
CA PRO A 198 -22.84 -11.49 22.65
C PRO A 198 -22.61 -10.07 22.11
N ASP A 199 -21.69 -9.33 22.72
CA ASP A 199 -21.24 -7.99 22.31
C ASP A 199 -20.17 -8.02 21.21
N ARG A 200 -19.64 -9.18 20.88
CA ARG A 200 -18.64 -9.35 19.83
C ARG A 200 -19.28 -9.86 18.55
N ARG A 201 -18.70 -9.43 17.45
CA ARG A 201 -19.09 -9.93 16.12
C ARG A 201 -17.88 -10.54 15.46
N VAL A 202 -18.08 -11.61 14.72
CA VAL A 202 -17.08 -12.24 13.86
C VAL A 202 -17.58 -12.18 12.43
N THR A 203 -16.79 -11.58 11.56
CA THR A 203 -17.10 -11.51 10.12
C THR A 203 -15.96 -12.08 9.30
N SER A 204 -16.21 -12.35 8.03
CA SER A 204 -15.15 -12.62 7.07
C SER A 204 -14.28 -11.39 6.87
N TRP A 205 -13.02 -11.57 6.52
CA TRP A 205 -12.22 -10.49 6.02
C TRP A 205 -12.83 -9.91 4.75
N ARG A 206 -12.63 -8.61 4.55
CA ARG A 206 -12.94 -7.91 3.31
C ARG A 206 -11.65 -7.77 2.54
N TYR A 207 -11.58 -8.36 1.36
CA TYR A 207 -10.30 -8.51 0.65
C TYR A 207 -10.46 -8.45 -0.86
N ILE A 208 -9.37 -8.16 -1.55
CA ILE A 208 -9.31 -8.24 -3.01
C ILE A 208 -8.72 -9.57 -3.45
N GLY A 209 -9.25 -10.08 -4.56
CA GLY A 209 -8.75 -11.29 -5.19
C GLY A 209 -7.38 -11.14 -5.83
N HIS A 210 -6.96 -12.18 -6.48
CA HIS A 210 -5.75 -12.22 -7.29
C HIS A 210 -5.89 -11.37 -8.56
N GLU A 211 -4.89 -10.55 -8.86
CA GLU A 211 -4.79 -9.82 -10.13
C GLU A 211 -3.82 -10.58 -11.07
N PRO A 212 -4.33 -11.30 -12.08
CA PRO A 212 -3.50 -12.16 -12.92
C PRO A 212 -2.39 -11.43 -13.68
N THR A 213 -2.64 -10.19 -14.06
CA THR A 213 -1.67 -9.36 -14.80
C THR A 213 -0.58 -8.77 -13.91
N ARG A 214 -0.73 -8.85 -12.58
CA ARG A 214 0.12 -8.18 -11.58
C ARG A 214 0.12 -6.64 -11.69
N VAL A 215 -0.73 -6.09 -12.54
CA VAL A 215 -0.90 -4.65 -12.70
C VAL A 215 -2.32 -4.28 -12.32
N LEU A 216 -2.49 -3.36 -11.40
CA LEU A 216 -3.81 -2.93 -10.94
C LEU A 216 -4.67 -2.43 -12.12
N ARG A 217 -5.96 -2.76 -12.08
CA ARG A 217 -6.92 -2.37 -13.10
C ARG A 217 -6.90 -0.87 -13.42
N PRO A 218 -6.89 0.06 -12.43
CA PRO A 218 -6.83 1.50 -12.73
C PRO A 218 -5.61 1.89 -13.56
N LEU A 219 -4.43 1.31 -13.30
CA LEU A 219 -3.24 1.61 -14.09
C LEU A 219 -3.36 1.09 -15.53
N ARG A 220 -3.96 -0.08 -15.74
CA ARG A 220 -4.22 -0.60 -17.09
C ARG A 220 -5.19 0.29 -17.88
N GLU A 221 -6.25 0.76 -17.22
CA GLU A 221 -7.23 1.67 -17.82
C GLU A 221 -6.55 2.99 -18.21
N ALA A 222 -5.74 3.56 -17.34
CA ALA A 222 -4.96 4.76 -17.65
C ALA A 222 -4.00 4.55 -18.83
N ALA A 223 -3.29 3.41 -18.88
CA ALA A 223 -2.37 3.09 -19.97
C ALA A 223 -3.13 2.94 -21.31
N ALA A 224 -4.30 2.33 -21.29
CA ALA A 224 -5.15 2.17 -22.49
C ALA A 224 -5.72 3.50 -23.04
N SER A 225 -5.75 4.56 -22.23
CA SER A 225 -6.24 5.88 -22.65
C SER A 225 -5.38 6.57 -23.71
N GLY A 226 -4.12 6.14 -23.88
CA GLY A 226 -3.13 6.82 -24.73
C GLY A 226 -2.65 8.19 -24.19
N LYS A 227 -3.02 8.55 -22.97
CA LYS A 227 -2.66 9.82 -22.31
C LYS A 227 -1.58 9.66 -21.25
N LEU A 228 -1.18 8.42 -20.92
CA LEU A 228 -0.21 8.10 -19.90
C LEU A 228 1.14 7.72 -20.51
N ASP A 229 2.20 8.43 -20.07
CA ASP A 229 3.61 8.05 -20.28
C ASP A 229 4.15 7.46 -18.99
N ILE A 230 4.56 6.20 -18.99
CA ILE A 230 5.12 5.53 -17.81
C ILE A 230 6.63 5.48 -17.94
N ARG A 231 7.33 5.96 -16.92
CA ARG A 231 8.77 5.91 -16.79
C ARG A 231 9.17 5.02 -15.63
N TYR A 232 9.61 3.81 -15.92
CA TYR A 232 10.21 2.89 -14.94
C TYR A 232 11.68 3.21 -14.71
N ASN A 233 12.24 2.75 -13.59
CA ASN A 233 13.60 3.04 -13.17
C ASN A 233 13.90 4.55 -13.05
N ALA A 234 12.89 5.36 -12.88
CA ALA A 234 12.90 6.82 -12.87
C ALA A 234 12.73 7.34 -11.45
N ILE A 235 13.84 7.61 -10.78
CA ILE A 235 13.86 8.08 -9.39
C ILE A 235 13.65 9.59 -9.36
N ALA A 236 12.52 10.04 -8.85
CA ALA A 236 12.34 11.45 -8.53
C ALA A 236 13.29 11.85 -7.38
N ARG A 237 14.23 12.73 -7.68
CA ARG A 237 15.26 13.20 -6.76
C ARG A 237 14.77 14.40 -5.95
N ARG A 238 14.18 15.37 -6.63
CA ARG A 238 13.56 16.57 -6.04
C ARG A 238 12.46 17.12 -6.96
N ILE A 239 11.52 17.81 -6.36
CA ILE A 239 10.53 18.62 -7.07
C ILE A 239 11.17 19.91 -7.52
N THR A 240 10.98 20.31 -8.77
CA THR A 240 11.37 21.63 -9.27
C THR A 240 10.23 22.60 -9.03
N VAL A 241 10.58 23.84 -8.68
CA VAL A 241 9.63 24.91 -8.43
C VAL A 241 10.05 26.18 -9.16
N ASP A 242 9.11 26.94 -9.56
CA ASP A 242 9.30 28.28 -10.07
C ASP A 242 9.70 29.22 -8.92
N ALA A 243 10.79 29.95 -9.10
CA ALA A 243 11.40 30.75 -8.03
C ALA A 243 10.55 31.97 -7.61
N GLU A 244 9.72 32.49 -8.52
CA GLU A 244 8.89 33.68 -8.28
C GLU A 244 7.56 33.30 -7.62
N THR A 245 6.92 32.25 -8.14
CA THR A 245 5.58 31.86 -7.71
C THR A 245 5.58 30.75 -6.64
N GLY A 246 6.69 30.04 -6.45
CA GLY A 246 6.80 28.89 -5.57
C GLY A 246 5.99 27.65 -6.04
N ARG A 247 5.43 27.68 -7.24
CA ARG A 247 4.65 26.57 -7.80
C ARG A 247 5.56 25.47 -8.32
N ALA A 248 5.14 24.22 -8.15
CA ALA A 248 5.82 23.07 -8.74
C ALA A 248 5.79 23.16 -10.27
N THR A 249 6.92 22.88 -10.91
CA THR A 249 7.11 22.89 -12.36
C THR A 249 7.47 21.52 -12.92
N GLY A 250 7.67 20.51 -12.05
CA GLY A 250 8.06 19.16 -12.42
C GLY A 250 8.98 18.52 -11.41
N ALA A 251 9.88 17.67 -11.87
CA ALA A 251 10.87 17.02 -11.03
C ALA A 251 12.21 16.81 -11.76
N GLU A 252 13.28 16.81 -10.99
CA GLU A 252 14.57 16.26 -11.39
C GLU A 252 14.55 14.75 -11.15
N VAL A 253 14.88 13.99 -12.17
CA VAL A 253 14.73 12.53 -12.23
C VAL A 253 16.06 11.88 -12.55
N ILE A 254 16.42 10.85 -11.81
CA ILE A 254 17.59 10.01 -12.05
C ILE A 254 17.15 8.70 -12.68
N ASP A 255 17.71 8.34 -13.83
CA ASP A 255 17.61 6.99 -14.34
C ASP A 255 18.46 6.06 -13.46
N SER A 256 17.84 5.08 -12.82
CA SER A 256 18.54 4.18 -11.89
C SER A 256 19.47 3.17 -12.58
N LEU A 257 19.36 3.02 -13.88
CA LEU A 257 20.21 2.10 -14.68
C LEU A 257 21.47 2.78 -15.18
N THR A 258 21.36 4.05 -15.63
CA THR A 258 22.49 4.80 -16.21
C THR A 258 23.10 5.81 -15.25
N GLY A 259 22.32 6.30 -14.29
CA GLY A 259 22.70 7.40 -13.41
C GLY A 259 22.46 8.78 -14.02
N ASP A 260 21.94 8.87 -15.24
CA ASP A 260 21.67 10.12 -15.92
C ASP A 260 20.60 10.92 -15.18
N VAL A 261 20.81 12.24 -15.12
CA VAL A 261 19.89 13.18 -14.49
C VAL A 261 19.20 14.02 -15.54
N THR A 262 17.86 14.03 -15.53
CA THR A 262 17.05 14.82 -16.43
C THR A 262 15.97 15.57 -15.66
N THR A 263 15.47 16.67 -16.24
CA THR A 263 14.30 17.37 -15.70
C THR A 263 13.09 17.05 -16.57
N ILE A 264 11.99 16.66 -15.93
CA ILE A 264 10.70 16.43 -16.57
C ILE A 264 9.74 17.50 -16.09
N GLU A 265 9.13 18.23 -17.01
CA GLU A 265 8.24 19.35 -16.72
C GLU A 265 6.79 18.89 -16.64
N ALA A 266 6.04 19.41 -15.67
CA ALA A 266 4.61 19.21 -15.51
C ALA A 266 3.98 20.39 -14.78
N ARG A 267 2.72 20.69 -15.12
CA ARG A 267 1.96 21.78 -14.50
C ARG A 267 1.51 21.48 -13.08
N SER A 268 1.39 20.19 -12.74
CA SER A 268 1.01 19.71 -11.41
C SER A 268 1.81 18.46 -11.05
N VAL A 269 2.12 18.29 -9.77
CA VAL A 269 2.84 17.12 -9.25
C VAL A 269 2.02 16.47 -8.14
N VAL A 270 1.76 15.17 -8.30
CA VAL A 270 1.00 14.34 -7.35
C VAL A 270 1.95 13.31 -6.73
N LEU A 271 2.10 13.35 -5.41
CA LEU A 271 3.01 12.47 -4.67
C LEU A 271 2.29 11.19 -4.23
N CYS A 272 2.71 10.06 -4.80
CA CYS A 272 2.21 8.73 -4.51
C CYS A 272 3.34 7.73 -4.17
N ALA A 273 4.49 8.25 -3.72
CA ALA A 273 5.73 7.48 -3.48
C ALA A 273 5.76 6.76 -2.12
N SER A 274 4.63 6.60 -1.45
CA SER A 274 4.46 6.20 -0.05
C SER A 274 4.83 7.31 0.97
N PRO A 275 4.36 7.24 2.22
CA PRO A 275 4.53 8.34 3.18
C PRO A 275 5.99 8.76 3.40
N ILE A 276 6.88 7.82 3.71
CA ILE A 276 8.28 8.12 4.04
C ILE A 276 9.03 8.67 2.82
N GLU A 277 8.86 8.07 1.65
CA GLU A 277 9.53 8.54 0.42
C GLU A 277 8.98 9.88 -0.05
N SER A 278 7.68 10.15 0.12
CA SER A 278 7.10 11.45 -0.19
C SER A 278 7.66 12.55 0.73
N VAL A 279 7.81 12.27 2.02
CA VAL A 279 8.45 13.17 2.98
C VAL A 279 9.92 13.41 2.60
N ARG A 280 10.67 12.34 2.31
CA ARG A 280 12.07 12.46 1.86
C ARG A 280 12.19 13.34 0.62
N LEU A 281 11.32 13.15 -0.36
CA LEU A 281 11.31 13.93 -1.59
C LEU A 281 11.04 15.42 -1.31
N LEU A 282 10.06 15.74 -0.48
CA LEU A 282 9.74 17.11 -0.10
C LEU A 282 10.89 17.77 0.67
N LEU A 283 11.52 17.05 1.60
CA LEU A 283 12.70 17.57 2.33
C LEU A 283 13.89 17.83 1.40
N ASN A 284 14.13 16.94 0.44
CA ASN A 284 15.18 17.11 -0.57
C ASN A 284 14.88 18.22 -1.61
N SER A 285 13.65 18.71 -1.63
CA SER A 285 13.19 19.76 -2.55
C SER A 285 13.27 21.17 -1.93
N ALA A 286 14.13 21.36 -0.93
CA ALA A 286 14.34 22.66 -0.31
C ALA A 286 14.78 23.72 -1.34
N THR A 287 14.30 24.95 -1.13
CA THR A 287 14.63 26.13 -1.94
C THR A 287 15.04 27.28 -1.03
N PRO A 288 15.62 28.37 -1.55
CA PRO A 288 15.94 29.54 -0.73
C PRO A 288 14.74 30.08 0.06
N GLY A 289 13.53 30.04 -0.51
CA GLY A 289 12.29 30.47 0.15
C GLY A 289 11.67 29.42 1.08
N GLN A 290 12.11 28.16 1.01
CA GLN A 290 11.61 27.01 1.79
C GLN A 290 12.80 26.12 2.20
N SER A 291 13.71 26.67 3.00
CA SER A 291 14.99 26.01 3.35
C SER A 291 14.84 24.71 4.14
N ASN A 292 13.70 24.50 4.81
CA ASN A 292 13.41 23.31 5.61
C ASN A 292 12.64 22.21 4.82
N GLY A 293 12.60 22.33 3.51
CA GLY A 293 11.84 21.42 2.64
C GLY A 293 10.56 22.03 2.07
N LEU A 294 10.18 21.58 0.91
CA LEU A 294 8.98 22.05 0.22
C LEU A 294 7.72 21.67 1.00
N GLY A 295 6.81 22.64 1.19
CA GLY A 295 5.57 22.43 1.96
C GLY A 295 5.77 22.30 3.47
N ASN A 296 6.93 22.68 4.01
CA ASN A 296 7.28 22.54 5.43
C ASN A 296 7.33 23.89 6.19
N SER A 297 6.48 24.82 5.85
CA SER A 297 6.38 26.12 6.53
C SER A 297 6.03 25.99 8.03
N SER A 298 5.26 24.97 8.39
CA SER A 298 4.88 24.66 9.78
C SER A 298 5.98 23.92 10.57
N GLY A 299 7.04 23.39 9.92
CA GLY A 299 8.08 22.58 10.56
C GLY A 299 7.62 21.18 11.01
N VAL A 300 6.44 20.72 10.58
CA VAL A 300 5.87 19.41 11.00
C VAL A 300 5.99 18.32 9.94
N LEU A 301 6.55 18.60 8.78
CA LEU A 301 6.76 17.60 7.73
C LEU A 301 7.62 16.44 8.25
N GLY A 302 7.08 15.22 8.15
CA GLY A 302 7.75 14.00 8.63
C GLY A 302 7.67 13.77 10.14
N ARG A 303 6.96 14.64 10.88
CA ARG A 303 6.69 14.43 12.31
C ARG A 303 5.38 13.69 12.52
N TYR A 304 5.21 13.12 13.71
CA TYR A 304 4.00 12.42 14.15
C TYR A 304 3.62 11.22 13.28
N PHE A 305 4.63 10.64 12.62
CA PHE A 305 4.43 9.38 11.90
C PHE A 305 4.10 8.26 12.89
N MET A 306 3.00 7.55 12.63
CA MET A 306 2.56 6.41 13.44
C MET A 306 2.34 5.19 12.54
N ASP A 307 2.56 4.02 13.09
CA ASP A 307 2.28 2.74 12.45
C ASP A 307 1.50 1.85 13.42
N GLN A 308 0.96 0.75 12.92
CA GLN A 308 0.27 -0.25 13.73
C GLN A 308 1.28 -1.10 14.50
N LEU A 309 0.95 -1.42 15.75
CA LEU A 309 1.70 -2.38 16.55
C LEU A 309 0.94 -3.71 16.58
N PRO A 310 1.28 -4.68 15.72
CA PRO A 310 0.63 -5.98 15.72
C PRO A 310 1.11 -6.85 16.88
N ALA A 311 0.18 -7.51 17.56
CA ALA A 311 0.47 -8.65 18.41
C ALA A 311 0.03 -9.93 17.69
N ILE A 312 0.92 -10.91 17.60
CA ILE A 312 0.66 -12.16 16.89
C ILE A 312 0.67 -13.31 17.88
N ALA A 313 -0.39 -14.10 17.89
CA ALA A 313 -0.46 -15.37 18.59
C ALA A 313 -0.74 -16.50 17.62
N SER A 314 -0.20 -17.67 17.87
CA SER A 314 -0.45 -18.88 17.09
C SER A 314 -0.95 -19.99 18.00
N GLY A 315 -1.86 -20.80 17.49
CA GLY A 315 -2.43 -21.91 18.23
C GLY A 315 -3.00 -22.98 17.32
N THR A 316 -3.40 -24.09 17.94
CA THR A 316 -4.08 -25.19 17.26
C THR A 316 -5.56 -25.17 17.63
N PHE A 317 -6.41 -25.38 16.63
CA PHE A 317 -7.85 -25.55 16.84
C PHE A 317 -8.24 -27.02 16.60
N PRO A 318 -8.17 -27.85 17.65
CA PRO A 318 -8.30 -29.32 17.52
C PRO A 318 -9.62 -29.77 16.89
N LYS A 319 -10.73 -29.07 17.17
CA LYS A 319 -12.06 -29.37 16.65
C LYS A 319 -12.15 -29.26 15.11
N ALA A 320 -11.26 -28.51 14.49
CA ALA A 320 -11.23 -28.31 13.03
C ALA A 320 -10.19 -29.18 12.32
N LYS A 321 -9.53 -30.10 13.03
CA LYS A 321 -8.55 -31.00 12.44
C LYS A 321 -9.19 -31.87 11.36
N GLY A 322 -8.62 -31.81 10.14
CA GLY A 322 -9.14 -32.58 8.99
C GLY A 322 -10.26 -31.88 8.21
N TRP A 323 -10.68 -30.68 8.60
CA TRP A 323 -11.65 -29.91 7.82
C TRP A 323 -10.96 -29.27 6.61
N SER A 324 -11.63 -29.30 5.46
CA SER A 324 -11.08 -28.64 4.27
C SER A 324 -11.18 -27.13 4.39
N HIS A 325 -10.15 -26.46 3.92
CA HIS A 325 -10.18 -25.01 3.71
C HIS A 325 -10.79 -24.76 2.33
N ALA A 326 -12.07 -24.40 2.28
CA ALA A 326 -12.65 -23.90 1.05
C ALA A 326 -12.41 -22.39 0.97
N ASP A 327 -11.50 -21.98 0.09
CA ASP A 327 -11.33 -20.58 -0.25
C ASP A 327 -12.27 -20.25 -1.42
N PRO A 328 -13.21 -19.31 -1.27
CA PRO A 328 -14.12 -18.94 -2.35
C PRO A 328 -13.44 -18.11 -3.44
N SER A 329 -12.28 -17.52 -3.18
CA SER A 329 -11.55 -16.78 -4.18
C SER A 329 -10.72 -17.71 -5.07
N PRO A 330 -10.49 -17.36 -6.35
CA PRO A 330 -9.54 -18.06 -7.18
C PRO A 330 -8.17 -18.12 -6.48
N ALA A 331 -7.63 -19.33 -6.34
CA ALA A 331 -6.33 -19.51 -5.73
C ALA A 331 -5.27 -18.71 -6.49
N ASP A 332 -4.56 -17.84 -5.79
CA ASP A 332 -3.35 -17.23 -6.32
C ASP A 332 -2.22 -18.25 -6.22
N PRO A 333 -1.65 -18.72 -7.35
CA PRO A 333 -0.60 -19.72 -7.32
C PRO A 333 0.66 -19.24 -6.60
N PHE A 334 0.80 -17.94 -6.40
CA PHE A 334 1.95 -17.32 -5.76
C PHE A 334 1.73 -17.01 -4.28
N TYR A 335 0.52 -16.64 -3.88
CA TYR A 335 0.13 -16.39 -2.50
C TYR A 335 -0.71 -17.56 -1.98
N GLN A 336 -0.69 -17.74 -0.67
CA GLN A 336 -1.65 -18.62 0.00
C GLN A 336 -3.07 -18.09 -0.20
N PRO A 337 -4.08 -18.93 -0.08
CA PRO A 337 -5.48 -18.53 -0.15
C PRO A 337 -5.76 -17.29 0.69
N SER A 338 -6.53 -16.39 0.13
CA SER A 338 -7.03 -15.22 0.86
C SER A 338 -8.27 -15.64 1.61
N GLY A 339 -8.37 -15.24 2.83
CA GLY A 339 -9.52 -15.57 3.66
C GLY A 339 -9.15 -15.37 5.11
N GLY A 340 -10.08 -15.64 5.98
CA GLY A 340 -9.93 -15.47 7.40
C GLY A 340 -11.09 -14.68 7.98
N ILE A 341 -11.05 -14.58 9.28
CA ILE A 341 -12.07 -13.88 10.05
C ILE A 341 -11.51 -12.62 10.68
N PHE A 342 -12.38 -11.68 10.94
CA PHE A 342 -12.11 -10.44 11.62
C PHE A 342 -13.07 -10.24 12.77
N ILE A 343 -12.56 -9.81 13.92
CA ILE A 343 -13.36 -9.36 15.05
C ILE A 343 -13.21 -7.84 15.10
N PRO A 344 -14.21 -7.07 14.69
CA PRO A 344 -14.18 -5.63 14.75
C PRO A 344 -14.00 -5.12 16.17
N ARG A 345 -13.60 -3.87 16.31
CA ARG A 345 -13.44 -3.21 17.60
C ARG A 345 -14.74 -3.32 18.43
N PHE A 346 -14.61 -3.76 19.67
CA PHE A 346 -15.70 -3.94 20.63
C PHE A 346 -15.44 -3.29 21.98
N ILE A 347 -14.24 -2.72 22.19
CA ILE A 347 -13.86 -2.00 23.41
C ILE A 347 -13.84 -0.50 23.12
N GLY A 348 -14.46 0.28 24.00
CA GLY A 348 -14.47 1.75 23.91
C GLY A 348 -15.41 2.29 22.84
N VAL A 349 -16.46 1.54 22.57
CA VAL A 349 -17.59 1.97 21.72
C VAL A 349 -18.65 2.66 22.57
#